data_5dc180c1d2d87de678efa3576f8a3032
#
_entry.id   5dc180c1d2d87de678efa3576f8a3032
#
_cell.length_a   1.000
_cell.length_b   1.000
_cell.length_c   1.000
_cell.angle_alpha   90.00
_cell.angle_beta   90.00
_cell.angle_gamma   90.00
#
_symmetry.space_group_name_H-M   'P 1'
#
loop_
_entity.id
_entity.type
_entity.pdbx_description
1 polymer ?
#
loop_
_entity_poly.entity_id
_entity_poly.type
_entity_poly.pdbx_seq_one_letter_code
_entity_poly.pdbx_strand_id
1 'polypeptide(L)'
;MRTIAAKDMREALTTVRAEMGENAVIVDSVRARDGSVIVRAALGARAGTSVSASALAADRDADEHQVAQDMPLSFEDAHRALLARRLRGEGPGTAKPLRRFSRAELLAILRGHRAPEALTHELAKAAEQSGLSDMTLALASALDRNMKVAPIDLAKQSALLVIGPNGAGKTAVAAKLAAQARLAHRAVRLIATDCDGAGAFFRLETLAKHIGVPCEAAENSQILSTKVEDSLKENVVSIIDTAGFDPRNAKMRSAFAALSQITGVDAVGVLSALTDAEEILEMAAAISVLGAKSMVVTGVDLVRRLGALAAVAAAPVALTHVTRSPYVAAGLETPTPLSLAQALTEGSTRKYVAAVNQT
;
A
#
# COMPACT_ATOMS: atom_id res chain seq x y z
N MET A 1 -14.37 -23.99 7.90
CA MET A 1 -13.02 -23.52 8.17
C MET A 1 -12.39 -24.42 9.23
N ARG A 2 -11.16 -24.92 9.03
CA ARG A 2 -10.43 -25.75 10.03
C ARG A 2 -9.04 -25.19 10.26
N THR A 3 -8.57 -25.32 11.49
CA THR A 3 -7.22 -24.94 11.88
C THR A 3 -6.40 -26.20 12.11
N ILE A 4 -5.28 -26.31 11.42
CA ILE A 4 -4.37 -27.47 11.45
C ILE A 4 -3.00 -27.00 11.91
N ALA A 5 -2.45 -27.62 12.95
CA ALA A 5 -1.11 -27.37 13.43
C ALA A 5 -0.18 -28.51 12.97
N ALA A 6 0.99 -28.17 12.45
CA ALA A 6 1.97 -29.12 11.95
C ALA A 6 3.41 -28.65 12.24
N LYS A 7 4.38 -29.55 12.18
CA LYS A 7 5.80 -29.23 12.43
C LYS A 7 6.37 -28.29 11.37
N ASP A 8 5.91 -28.44 10.14
CA ASP A 8 6.31 -27.58 9.02
C ASP A 8 5.17 -27.38 8.02
N MET A 9 5.37 -26.49 7.05
CA MET A 9 4.37 -26.17 6.03
C MET A 9 4.03 -27.35 5.14
N ARG A 10 4.97 -28.25 4.90
CA ARG A 10 4.79 -29.42 4.04
C ARG A 10 3.85 -30.44 4.69
N GLU A 11 4.05 -30.69 5.98
CA GLU A 11 3.17 -31.54 6.78
C GLU A 11 1.78 -30.91 6.90
N ALA A 12 1.71 -29.59 7.14
CA ALA A 12 0.44 -28.86 7.18
C ALA A 12 -0.36 -29.01 5.88
N LEU A 13 0.29 -28.83 4.73
CA LEU A 13 -0.33 -28.97 3.40
C LEU A 13 -0.82 -30.41 3.13
N THR A 14 -0.04 -31.39 3.54
CA THR A 14 -0.40 -32.80 3.39
C THR A 14 -1.62 -33.14 4.24
N THR A 15 -1.66 -32.65 5.47
CA THR A 15 -2.78 -32.87 6.40
C THR A 15 -4.05 -32.13 5.93
N VAL A 16 -3.92 -30.89 5.44
CA VAL A 16 -5.04 -30.14 4.84
C VAL A 16 -5.66 -30.91 3.67
N ARG A 17 -4.81 -31.45 2.77
CA ARG A 17 -5.29 -32.24 1.63
C ARG A 17 -5.93 -33.56 2.04
N ALA A 18 -5.36 -34.23 3.02
CA ALA A 18 -5.89 -35.49 3.53
C ALA A 18 -7.24 -35.32 4.25
N GLU A 19 -7.40 -34.25 5.06
CA GLU A 19 -8.61 -34.03 5.86
C GLU A 19 -9.72 -33.25 5.13
N MET A 20 -9.33 -32.37 4.20
CA MET A 20 -10.27 -31.45 3.55
C MET A 20 -10.36 -31.64 2.02
N GLY A 21 -9.56 -32.55 1.46
CA GLY A 21 -9.55 -32.87 0.03
C GLY A 21 -8.73 -31.89 -0.82
N GLU A 22 -8.59 -32.22 -2.11
CA GLU A 22 -7.76 -31.44 -3.07
C GLU A 22 -8.27 -30.01 -3.33
N ASN A 23 -9.54 -29.75 -3.04
CA ASN A 23 -10.16 -28.43 -3.23
C ASN A 23 -10.08 -27.53 -1.99
N ALA A 24 -9.31 -27.90 -0.97
CA ALA A 24 -9.11 -27.07 0.20
C ALA A 24 -8.22 -25.87 -0.15
N VAL A 25 -8.68 -24.68 0.23
CA VAL A 25 -7.96 -23.41 0.05
C VAL A 25 -7.41 -22.98 1.40
N ILE A 26 -6.11 -22.66 1.44
CA ILE A 26 -5.48 -22.09 2.62
C ILE A 26 -5.86 -20.61 2.68
N VAL A 27 -6.48 -20.23 3.79
CA VAL A 27 -6.95 -18.86 4.04
C VAL A 27 -5.88 -18.05 4.78
N ASP A 28 -5.15 -18.72 5.70
CA ASP A 28 -4.13 -18.08 6.52
C ASP A 28 -3.10 -19.09 7.04
N SER A 29 -1.87 -18.65 7.29
CA SER A 29 -0.83 -19.47 7.91
C SER A 29 0.06 -18.64 8.84
N VAL A 30 0.26 -19.10 10.06
CA VAL A 30 1.10 -18.44 11.08
C VAL A 30 2.18 -19.42 11.54
N ARG A 31 3.41 -18.93 11.64
CA ARG A 31 4.51 -19.69 12.23
C ARG A 31 4.64 -19.34 13.72
N ALA A 32 4.50 -20.33 14.58
CA ALA A 32 4.65 -20.18 16.02
C ALA A 32 6.15 -20.05 16.42
N ARG A 33 6.41 -19.56 17.63
CA ARG A 33 7.77 -19.31 18.14
C ARG A 33 8.62 -20.59 18.31
N ASP A 34 7.99 -21.74 18.43
CA ASP A 34 8.60 -23.07 18.51
C ASP A 34 8.94 -23.69 17.13
N GLY A 35 8.68 -22.95 16.03
CA GLY A 35 8.92 -23.37 14.66
C GLY A 35 7.75 -24.11 14.02
N SER A 36 6.70 -24.49 14.77
CA SER A 36 5.49 -25.10 14.23
C SER A 36 4.70 -24.14 13.34
N VAL A 37 3.90 -24.68 12.43
CA VAL A 37 3.06 -23.92 11.50
C VAL A 37 1.60 -24.23 11.77
N ILE A 38 0.81 -23.18 11.96
CA ILE A 38 -0.64 -23.25 12.11
C ILE A 38 -1.26 -22.75 10.81
N VAL A 39 -2.03 -23.61 10.14
CA VAL A 39 -2.70 -23.30 8.87
C VAL A 39 -4.20 -23.31 9.07
N ARG A 40 -4.87 -22.27 8.58
CA ARG A 40 -6.33 -22.21 8.48
C ARG A 40 -6.74 -22.49 7.05
N ALA A 41 -7.56 -23.53 6.87
CA ALA A 41 -8.04 -23.94 5.55
C ALA A 41 -9.57 -23.96 5.49
N ALA A 42 -10.12 -23.63 4.31
CA ALA A 42 -11.55 -23.69 3.99
C ALA A 42 -11.75 -24.58 2.76
N LEU A 43 -12.90 -25.24 2.67
CA LEU A 43 -13.30 -25.96 1.45
C LEU A 43 -13.68 -24.96 0.37
N GLY A 44 -13.01 -24.99 -0.77
CA GLY A 44 -13.39 -24.25 -1.96
C GLY A 44 -14.74 -24.77 -2.48
N ALA A 45 -15.71 -23.88 -2.72
CA ALA A 45 -17.00 -24.24 -3.28
C ALA A 45 -16.81 -24.81 -4.70
N ARG A 46 -17.28 -26.03 -4.95
CA ARG A 46 -17.45 -26.56 -6.30
C ARG A 46 -18.48 -25.71 -7.03
N ALA A 47 -18.16 -25.29 -8.24
CA ALA A 47 -19.13 -24.70 -9.15
C ALA A 47 -20.29 -25.71 -9.33
N GLY A 48 -21.46 -25.39 -8.76
CA GLY A 48 -22.67 -26.18 -9.04
C GLY A 48 -23.56 -26.51 -7.86
N THR A 49 -23.54 -25.83 -6.73
CA THR A 49 -24.66 -25.93 -5.75
C THR A 49 -24.83 -24.57 -5.07
N SER A 50 -26.01 -23.98 -5.33
CA SER A 50 -26.49 -22.78 -4.66
C SER A 50 -26.78 -23.10 -3.18
N VAL A 51 -25.87 -22.67 -2.30
CA VAL A 51 -26.17 -22.61 -0.88
C VAL A 51 -26.79 -21.25 -0.62
N SER A 52 -28.02 -21.25 -0.06
CA SER A 52 -28.79 -20.04 0.18
C SER A 52 -28.00 -19.04 1.07
N ALA A 53 -28.08 -17.78 0.70
CA ALA A 53 -27.40 -16.66 1.32
C ALA A 53 -27.74 -16.40 2.81
N SER A 54 -28.71 -17.17 3.39
CA SER A 54 -29.17 -16.95 4.76
C SER A 54 -28.33 -17.61 5.87
N ALA A 55 -27.49 -18.60 5.54
CA ALA A 55 -26.65 -19.28 6.54
C ALA A 55 -25.27 -18.66 6.75
N LEU A 56 -24.85 -17.76 5.83
CA LEU A 56 -23.58 -17.03 5.91
C LEU A 56 -23.71 -15.63 6.52
N ALA A 57 -24.94 -15.13 6.67
CA ALA A 57 -25.20 -13.81 7.24
C ALA A 57 -25.18 -13.79 8.78
N ALA A 58 -25.47 -14.90 9.43
CA ALA A 58 -25.60 -14.93 10.90
C ALA A 58 -24.28 -14.94 11.66
N ASP A 59 -23.16 -15.32 11.02
CA ASP A 59 -21.85 -15.39 11.69
C ASP A 59 -20.92 -14.19 11.32
N ARG A 60 -21.33 -13.34 10.37
CA ARG A 60 -20.60 -12.14 9.97
C ARG A 60 -20.92 -10.91 10.80
N ASP A 61 -22.15 -10.81 11.31
CA ASP A 61 -22.63 -9.60 12.00
C ASP A 61 -22.06 -9.41 13.40
N ALA A 62 -21.48 -10.45 14.02
CA ALA A 62 -20.92 -10.33 15.38
C ALA A 62 -19.46 -9.85 15.40
N ASP A 63 -18.62 -10.21 14.40
CA ASP A 63 -17.20 -9.87 14.37
C ASP A 63 -16.89 -8.60 13.55
N GLU A 64 -17.65 -8.33 12.47
CA GLU A 64 -17.43 -7.12 11.65
C GLU A 64 -17.92 -5.84 12.33
N HIS A 65 -18.93 -5.91 13.20
CA HIS A 65 -19.41 -4.74 13.94
C HIS A 65 -18.47 -4.30 15.07
N GLN A 66 -17.67 -5.21 15.60
CA GLN A 66 -16.73 -4.88 16.69
C GLN A 66 -15.40 -4.33 16.16
N VAL A 67 -14.94 -4.78 14.98
CA VAL A 67 -13.70 -4.29 14.34
C VAL A 67 -13.92 -2.95 13.63
N ALA A 68 -15.12 -2.67 13.10
CA ALA A 68 -15.44 -1.40 12.45
C ALA A 68 -15.67 -0.25 13.44
N GLN A 69 -15.98 -0.53 14.72
CA GLN A 69 -16.20 0.50 15.74
C GLN A 69 -14.92 0.99 16.43
N ASP A 70 -13.78 0.30 16.26
CA ASP A 70 -12.52 0.63 16.95
C ASP A 70 -11.44 1.24 16.05
N MET A 71 -11.70 1.49 14.76
CA MET A 71 -10.73 2.22 13.92
C MET A 71 -10.98 3.72 14.01
N PRO A 72 -10.04 4.50 14.59
CA PRO A 72 -10.15 5.93 14.64
C PRO A 72 -10.11 6.53 13.23
N LEU A 73 -11.15 7.24 12.82
CA LEU A 73 -11.32 7.84 11.51
C LEU A 73 -10.46 9.10 11.30
N SER A 74 -9.87 9.64 12.39
CA SER A 74 -9.02 10.83 12.35
C SER A 74 -7.83 10.70 13.31
N PHE A 75 -6.82 11.56 13.10
CA PHE A 75 -5.69 11.68 14.03
C PHE A 75 -6.14 12.01 15.47
N GLU A 76 -7.16 12.88 15.63
CA GLU A 76 -7.70 13.25 16.94
C GLU A 76 -8.35 12.05 17.63
N ASP A 77 -9.06 11.21 16.92
CA ASP A 77 -9.69 10.01 17.47
C ASP A 77 -8.64 8.95 17.84
N ALA A 78 -7.61 8.77 17.03
CA ALA A 78 -6.46 7.92 17.34
C ALA A 78 -5.70 8.42 18.57
N HIS A 79 -5.49 9.72 18.68
CA HIS A 79 -4.87 10.37 19.83
C HIS A 79 -5.71 10.18 21.09
N ARG A 80 -7.02 10.40 21.02
CA ARG A 80 -7.95 10.23 22.14
C ARG A 80 -8.01 8.78 22.61
N ALA A 81 -8.04 7.82 21.68
CA ALA A 81 -8.03 6.38 21.99
C ALA A 81 -6.72 5.97 22.68
N LEU A 82 -5.58 6.48 22.24
CA LEU A 82 -4.25 6.21 22.83
C LEU A 82 -4.10 6.81 24.22
N LEU A 83 -4.60 8.02 24.42
CA LEU A 83 -4.66 8.66 25.74
C LEU A 83 -5.60 7.90 26.69
N ALA A 84 -6.78 7.49 26.24
CA ALA A 84 -7.74 6.73 27.02
C ALA A 84 -7.18 5.36 27.46
N ARG A 85 -6.40 4.69 26.58
CA ARG A 85 -5.71 3.43 26.87
C ARG A 85 -4.60 3.61 27.91
N ARG A 86 -3.82 4.70 27.82
CA ARG A 86 -2.80 5.08 28.82
C ARG A 86 -3.41 5.44 30.19
N LEU A 87 -4.53 6.15 30.19
CA LEU A 87 -5.25 6.52 31.44
C LEU A 87 -5.88 5.31 32.16
N ARG A 88 -6.21 4.23 31.40
CA ARG A 88 -6.71 2.97 31.95
C ARG A 88 -5.62 2.04 32.48
N GLY A 89 -4.34 2.41 32.37
CA GLY A 89 -3.23 1.57 32.83
C GLY A 89 -3.01 0.28 32.03
N GLU A 90 -3.60 0.17 30.84
CA GLU A 90 -3.51 -0.99 29.95
C GLU A 90 -2.27 -0.93 29.06
N GLY A 91 -1.09 -0.77 29.65
CA GLY A 91 0.19 -0.76 28.93
C GLY A 91 1.26 -1.50 29.74
N PRO A 92 2.27 -2.09 29.10
CA PRO A 92 3.30 -2.86 29.81
C PRO A 92 4.15 -1.95 30.69
N GLY A 93 4.01 -2.13 32.00
CA GLY A 93 5.01 -1.81 33.02
C GLY A 93 5.28 -0.34 33.29
N THR A 94 5.01 0.06 34.55
CA THR A 94 5.49 1.25 35.30
C THR A 94 5.67 2.54 34.51
N ALA A 95 4.78 3.48 34.68
CA ALA A 95 4.85 4.83 34.14
C ALA A 95 6.15 5.54 34.59
N LYS A 96 7.21 5.40 33.78
CA LYS A 96 8.27 6.41 33.80
C LYS A 96 7.65 7.76 33.45
N PRO A 97 8.03 8.87 34.13
CA PRO A 97 7.56 10.19 33.75
C PRO A 97 7.82 10.38 32.25
N LEU A 98 6.79 10.80 31.50
CA LEU A 98 6.87 11.00 30.05
C LEU A 98 8.00 11.96 29.75
N ARG A 99 9.19 11.43 29.43
CA ARG A 99 10.30 12.25 29.01
C ARG A 99 9.90 12.92 27.71
N ARG A 100 9.86 14.23 27.71
CA ARG A 100 9.62 15.02 26.51
C ARG A 100 10.73 14.69 25.50
N PHE A 101 10.38 14.33 24.28
CA PHE A 101 11.39 14.09 23.26
C PHE A 101 12.19 15.36 22.97
N SER A 102 13.43 15.23 22.56
CA SER A 102 14.22 16.36 22.11
C SER A 102 14.19 16.47 20.58
N ARG A 103 14.22 17.71 20.08
CA ARG A 103 14.36 17.96 18.64
C ARG A 103 15.59 17.25 18.05
N ALA A 104 16.70 17.22 18.81
CA ALA A 104 17.92 16.54 18.37
C ALA A 104 17.75 15.03 18.19
N GLU A 105 16.97 14.37 19.05
CA GLU A 105 16.62 12.95 18.90
C GLU A 105 15.82 12.71 17.62
N LEU A 106 14.82 13.53 17.33
CA LEU A 106 14.01 13.40 16.13
C LEU A 106 14.82 13.66 14.85
N LEU A 107 15.69 14.70 14.86
CA LEU A 107 16.63 14.94 13.75
C LEU A 107 17.53 13.74 13.50
N ALA A 108 18.09 13.13 14.54
CA ALA A 108 18.93 11.94 14.41
C ALA A 108 18.18 10.75 13.81
N ILE A 109 16.92 10.55 14.20
CA ILE A 109 16.07 9.50 13.66
C ILE A 109 15.80 9.73 12.17
N LEU A 110 15.33 10.91 11.77
CA LEU A 110 15.01 11.23 10.38
C LEU A 110 16.24 11.16 9.47
N ARG A 111 17.40 11.63 9.95
CA ARG A 111 18.70 11.45 9.26
C ARG A 111 19.10 9.98 9.17
N GLY A 112 18.84 9.18 10.20
CA GLY A 112 19.03 7.73 10.18
C GLY A 112 18.22 7.03 9.10
N HIS A 113 17.04 7.55 8.78
CA HIS A 113 16.22 7.12 7.66
C HIS A 113 16.61 7.72 6.31
N ARG A 114 17.61 8.60 6.27
CA ARG A 114 18.05 9.35 5.08
C ARG A 114 16.93 10.21 4.48
N ALA A 115 16.11 10.82 5.31
CA ALA A 115 15.17 11.83 4.85
C ALA A 115 15.95 13.07 4.36
N PRO A 116 15.47 13.80 3.33
CA PRO A 116 16.07 15.04 2.87
C PRO A 116 16.27 16.03 4.02
N GLU A 117 17.41 16.73 4.04
CA GLU A 117 17.79 17.56 5.18
C GLU A 117 16.78 18.70 5.44
N ALA A 118 16.29 19.33 4.36
CA ALA A 118 15.27 20.36 4.47
C ALA A 118 13.97 19.82 5.11
N LEU A 119 13.51 18.67 4.66
CA LEU A 119 12.32 17.99 5.22
C LEU A 119 12.55 17.56 6.67
N THR A 120 13.74 17.05 6.99
CA THR A 120 14.13 16.66 8.35
C THR A 120 14.00 17.83 9.33
N HIS A 121 14.49 19.00 8.95
CA HIS A 121 14.38 20.22 9.77
C HIS A 121 12.95 20.72 9.88
N GLU A 122 12.20 20.69 8.81
CA GLU A 122 10.80 21.10 8.77
C GLU A 122 9.92 20.23 9.69
N LEU A 123 10.01 18.90 9.53
CA LEU A 123 9.27 17.95 10.36
C LEU A 123 9.64 18.05 11.85
N ALA A 124 10.94 18.19 12.16
CA ALA A 124 11.38 18.34 13.54
C ALA A 124 10.88 19.65 14.18
N LYS A 125 10.86 20.76 13.43
CA LYS A 125 10.30 22.05 13.86
C LYS A 125 8.78 21.94 14.08
N ALA A 126 8.06 21.35 13.14
CA ALA A 126 6.62 21.17 13.23
C ALA A 126 6.21 20.24 14.39
N ALA A 127 6.98 19.17 14.62
CA ALA A 127 6.78 18.26 15.74
C ALA A 127 7.00 18.96 17.09
N GLU A 128 8.06 19.77 17.23
CA GLU A 128 8.30 20.57 18.44
C GLU A 128 7.17 21.57 18.70
N GLN A 129 6.66 22.21 17.66
CA GLN A 129 5.55 23.17 17.74
C GLN A 129 4.20 22.52 18.08
N SER A 130 4.06 21.20 17.93
CA SER A 130 2.83 20.48 18.29
C SER A 130 2.55 20.51 19.81
N GLY A 131 3.56 20.76 20.63
CA GLY A 131 3.46 20.74 22.10
C GLY A 131 3.30 19.33 22.71
N LEU A 132 3.27 18.27 21.87
CA LEU A 132 3.14 16.90 22.31
C LEU A 132 4.46 16.39 22.93
N SER A 133 4.36 15.60 24.00
CA SER A 133 5.53 15.02 24.69
C SER A 133 6.01 13.71 24.06
N ASP A 134 5.10 12.98 23.43
CA ASP A 134 5.41 11.73 22.74
C ASP A 134 5.96 12.02 21.33
N MET A 135 7.13 11.49 21.01
CA MET A 135 7.82 11.72 19.74
C MET A 135 7.03 11.23 18.55
N THR A 136 6.43 10.05 18.63
CA THR A 136 5.66 9.45 17.55
C THR A 136 4.42 10.28 17.24
N LEU A 137 3.70 10.70 18.26
CA LEU A 137 2.52 11.56 18.11
C LEU A 137 2.90 12.95 17.60
N ALA A 138 4.00 13.52 18.05
CA ALA A 138 4.49 14.80 17.59
C ALA A 138 4.89 14.75 16.11
N LEU A 139 5.60 13.69 15.70
CA LEU A 139 5.95 13.45 14.30
C LEU A 139 4.71 13.18 13.45
N ALA A 140 3.75 12.40 13.94
CA ALA A 140 2.49 12.17 13.24
C ALA A 140 1.72 13.48 13.00
N SER A 141 1.65 14.36 14.00
CA SER A 141 1.07 15.70 13.86
C SER A 141 1.81 16.58 12.84
N ALA A 142 3.14 16.47 12.78
CA ALA A 142 3.93 17.19 11.79
C ALA A 142 3.69 16.67 10.36
N LEU A 143 3.60 15.35 10.20
CA LEU A 143 3.27 14.71 8.93
C LEU A 143 1.85 15.06 8.47
N ASP A 144 0.87 15.06 9.37
CA ASP A 144 -0.53 15.33 9.04
C ASP A 144 -0.74 16.73 8.43
N ARG A 145 0.07 17.71 8.83
CA ARG A 145 0.03 19.06 8.26
C ARG A 145 0.47 19.14 6.80
N ASN A 146 1.37 18.24 6.38
CA ASN A 146 2.01 18.27 5.07
C ASN A 146 1.55 17.13 4.17
N MET A 147 1.11 16.01 4.77
CA MET A 147 0.77 14.79 4.05
C MET A 147 -0.66 14.86 3.51
N LYS A 148 -0.78 14.74 2.20
CA LYS A 148 -2.08 14.52 1.56
C LYS A 148 -2.29 13.03 1.40
N VAL A 149 -3.28 12.48 2.08
CA VAL A 149 -3.72 11.10 1.92
C VAL A 149 -5.07 11.09 1.22
N ALA A 150 -5.14 10.47 0.06
CA ALA A 150 -6.38 10.34 -0.68
C ALA A 150 -6.40 8.94 -1.32
N PRO A 151 -6.97 7.93 -0.65
CA PRO A 151 -7.08 6.58 -1.21
C PRO A 151 -7.75 6.61 -2.58
N ILE A 152 -7.29 5.77 -3.50
CA ILE A 152 -7.93 5.62 -4.80
C ILE A 152 -9.29 4.94 -4.58
N ASP A 153 -10.35 5.68 -4.82
CA ASP A 153 -11.73 5.16 -4.74
C ASP A 153 -12.11 4.48 -6.04
N LEU A 154 -11.84 3.19 -6.13
CA LEU A 154 -12.13 2.38 -7.32
C LEU A 154 -13.64 2.31 -7.66
N ALA A 155 -14.53 2.69 -6.73
CA ALA A 155 -15.96 2.77 -7.02
C ALA A 155 -16.31 3.98 -7.92
N LYS A 156 -15.51 5.04 -7.84
CA LYS A 156 -15.70 6.29 -8.61
C LYS A 156 -14.78 6.38 -9.82
N GLN A 157 -13.75 5.55 -9.90
CA GLN A 157 -12.79 5.59 -11.01
C GLN A 157 -13.37 4.96 -12.26
N SER A 158 -13.05 5.56 -13.40
CA SER A 158 -13.37 5.06 -14.73
C SER A 158 -12.15 4.47 -15.42
N ALA A 159 -11.04 5.19 -15.41
CA ALA A 159 -9.76 4.70 -15.92
C ALA A 159 -8.59 5.25 -15.09
N LEU A 160 -7.60 4.43 -14.85
CA LEU A 160 -6.37 4.77 -14.13
C LEU A 160 -5.16 4.51 -15.01
N LEU A 161 -4.37 5.55 -15.29
CA LEU A 161 -3.12 5.47 -16.04
C LEU A 161 -1.96 5.35 -15.04
N VAL A 162 -1.32 4.18 -14.99
CA VAL A 162 -0.22 3.89 -14.06
C VAL A 162 1.10 4.29 -14.71
N ILE A 163 1.73 5.37 -14.21
CA ILE A 163 2.93 5.96 -14.77
C ILE A 163 4.10 5.96 -13.80
N GLY A 164 5.34 5.96 -14.30
CA GLY A 164 6.53 6.01 -13.46
C GLY A 164 7.77 5.41 -14.13
N PRO A 165 8.94 5.49 -13.46
CA PRO A 165 10.18 5.02 -14.03
C PRO A 165 10.25 3.50 -14.21
N ASN A 166 11.26 3.06 -14.97
CA ASN A 166 11.54 1.63 -15.09
C ASN A 166 11.84 1.02 -13.72
N GLY A 167 11.34 -0.19 -13.46
CA GLY A 167 11.57 -0.88 -12.19
C GLY A 167 10.74 -0.37 -11.00
N ALA A 168 9.93 0.67 -11.15
CA ALA A 168 9.09 1.21 -10.06
C ALA A 168 7.95 0.27 -9.61
N GLY A 169 7.66 -0.80 -10.34
CA GLY A 169 6.61 -1.76 -9.97
C GLY A 169 5.23 -1.45 -10.54
N LYS A 170 5.13 -0.67 -11.62
CA LYS A 170 3.87 -0.26 -12.27
C LYS A 170 2.93 -1.44 -12.55
N THR A 171 3.43 -2.46 -13.26
CA THR A 171 2.67 -3.67 -13.59
C THR A 171 2.12 -4.38 -12.34
N ALA A 172 2.90 -4.44 -11.27
CA ALA A 172 2.44 -5.01 -10.01
C ALA A 172 1.35 -4.15 -9.34
N VAL A 173 1.48 -2.81 -9.39
CA VAL A 173 0.47 -1.88 -8.89
C VAL A 173 -0.80 -1.97 -9.73
N ALA A 174 -0.71 -2.02 -11.06
CA ALA A 174 -1.86 -2.21 -11.94
C ALA A 174 -2.62 -3.51 -11.60
N ALA A 175 -1.91 -4.61 -11.41
CA ALA A 175 -2.50 -5.88 -11.00
C ALA A 175 -3.15 -5.81 -9.60
N LYS A 176 -2.53 -5.14 -8.62
CA LYS A 176 -3.10 -4.96 -7.29
C LYS A 176 -4.37 -4.10 -7.30
N LEU A 177 -4.39 -3.03 -8.09
CA LEU A 177 -5.59 -2.20 -8.29
C LEU A 177 -6.72 -3.00 -8.94
N ALA A 178 -6.41 -3.82 -9.96
CA ALA A 178 -7.38 -4.70 -10.58
C ALA A 178 -7.96 -5.73 -9.61
N ALA A 179 -7.11 -6.34 -8.77
CA ALA A 179 -7.54 -7.27 -7.74
C ALA A 179 -8.46 -6.59 -6.71
N GLN A 180 -8.12 -5.38 -6.27
CA GLN A 180 -8.97 -4.60 -5.35
C GLN A 180 -10.30 -4.20 -5.98
N ALA A 181 -10.32 -3.77 -7.26
CA ALA A 181 -11.56 -3.46 -7.97
C ALA A 181 -12.48 -4.69 -8.04
N ARG A 182 -11.90 -5.85 -8.34
CA ARG A 182 -12.64 -7.11 -8.37
C ARG A 182 -13.18 -7.52 -7.00
N LEU A 183 -12.40 -7.37 -5.93
CA LEU A 183 -12.86 -7.60 -4.56
C LEU A 183 -13.99 -6.66 -4.16
N ALA A 184 -13.98 -5.42 -4.68
CA ALA A 184 -15.08 -4.46 -4.54
C ALA A 184 -16.25 -4.73 -5.51
N HIS A 185 -16.31 -5.90 -6.14
CA HIS A 185 -17.35 -6.30 -7.12
C HIS A 185 -17.49 -5.34 -8.31
N ARG A 186 -16.41 -4.63 -8.68
CA ARG A 186 -16.35 -3.80 -9.88
C ARG A 186 -15.86 -4.62 -11.07
N ALA A 187 -16.53 -4.47 -12.20
CA ALA A 187 -15.98 -4.94 -13.47
C ALA A 187 -14.72 -4.15 -13.80
N VAL A 188 -13.63 -4.83 -14.16
CA VAL A 188 -12.31 -4.23 -14.39
C VAL A 188 -11.63 -4.93 -15.55
N ARG A 189 -10.87 -4.18 -16.35
CA ARG A 189 -9.93 -4.70 -17.37
C ARG A 189 -8.56 -4.08 -17.18
N LEU A 190 -7.53 -4.84 -17.56
CA LEU A 190 -6.15 -4.36 -17.65
C LEU A 190 -5.84 -4.03 -19.11
N ILE A 191 -5.18 -2.91 -19.34
CA ILE A 191 -4.75 -2.49 -20.68
C ILE A 191 -3.24 -2.24 -20.63
N ALA A 192 -2.48 -2.91 -21.50
CA ALA A 192 -1.04 -2.67 -21.66
C ALA A 192 -0.81 -1.70 -22.81
N THR A 193 0.00 -0.67 -22.58
CA THR A 193 0.50 0.23 -23.66
C THR A 193 1.95 -0.07 -24.04
N ASP A 194 2.65 -0.91 -23.27
CA ASP A 194 3.99 -1.43 -23.59
C ASP A 194 3.85 -2.76 -24.34
N CYS A 195 3.61 -2.67 -25.65
CA CYS A 195 3.44 -3.84 -26.51
C CYS A 195 4.77 -4.33 -27.08
N ASP A 196 5.76 -3.43 -27.19
CA ASP A 196 7.08 -3.72 -27.80
C ASP A 196 8.11 -4.21 -26.79
N GLY A 197 7.88 -3.96 -25.51
CA GLY A 197 8.77 -4.38 -24.44
C GLY A 197 8.82 -5.90 -24.28
N ALA A 198 10.03 -6.48 -24.31
CA ALA A 198 10.25 -7.92 -24.24
C ALA A 198 9.54 -8.55 -23.01
N GLY A 199 8.37 -9.14 -23.24
CA GLY A 199 7.57 -9.81 -22.21
C GLY A 199 6.73 -8.93 -21.30
N ALA A 200 6.64 -7.61 -21.53
CA ALA A 200 5.85 -6.70 -20.69
C ALA A 200 4.36 -7.07 -20.73
N PHE A 201 3.78 -7.19 -21.92
CA PHE A 201 2.40 -7.62 -22.10
C PHE A 201 2.14 -9.01 -21.49
N PHE A 202 3.03 -9.99 -21.77
CA PHE A 202 2.90 -11.35 -21.24
C PHE A 202 2.88 -11.40 -19.70
N ARG A 203 3.69 -10.56 -19.05
CA ARG A 203 3.70 -10.44 -17.59
C ARG A 203 2.38 -9.92 -17.06
N LEU A 204 1.84 -8.85 -17.65
CA LEU A 204 0.55 -8.30 -17.26
C LEU A 204 -0.59 -9.30 -17.52
N GLU A 205 -0.59 -9.96 -18.69
CA GLU A 205 -1.56 -10.98 -19.06
C GLU A 205 -1.55 -12.17 -18.07
N THR A 206 -0.36 -12.60 -17.64
CA THR A 206 -0.22 -13.67 -16.66
C THR A 206 -0.87 -13.27 -15.31
N LEU A 207 -0.61 -12.04 -14.85
CA LEU A 207 -1.23 -11.52 -13.63
C LEU A 207 -2.75 -11.38 -13.80
N ALA A 208 -3.22 -10.90 -14.94
CA ALA A 208 -4.63 -10.78 -15.27
C ALA A 208 -5.35 -12.13 -15.21
N LYS A 209 -4.75 -13.18 -15.76
CA LYS A 209 -5.26 -14.56 -15.69
C LYS A 209 -5.39 -15.06 -14.25
N HIS A 210 -4.41 -14.79 -13.40
CA HIS A 210 -4.47 -15.16 -11.99
C HIS A 210 -5.56 -14.42 -11.20
N ILE A 211 -5.78 -13.12 -11.53
CA ILE A 211 -6.83 -12.31 -10.93
C ILE A 211 -8.20 -12.68 -11.53
N GLY A 212 -8.24 -13.24 -12.75
CA GLY A 212 -9.44 -13.56 -13.52
C GLY A 212 -10.11 -12.31 -14.11
N VAL A 213 -9.31 -11.39 -14.67
CA VAL A 213 -9.76 -10.18 -15.36
C VAL A 213 -9.27 -10.17 -16.80
N PRO A 214 -9.98 -9.51 -17.75
CA PRO A 214 -9.52 -9.32 -19.12
C PRO A 214 -8.22 -8.52 -19.15
N CYS A 215 -7.32 -8.86 -20.10
CA CYS A 215 -6.12 -8.09 -20.41
C CYS A 215 -6.04 -7.85 -21.91
N GLU A 216 -5.83 -6.61 -22.30
CA GLU A 216 -5.81 -6.16 -23.68
C GLU A 216 -4.57 -5.32 -23.97
N ALA A 217 -4.13 -5.28 -25.22
CA ALA A 217 -3.06 -4.40 -25.67
C ALA A 217 -3.64 -3.14 -26.33
N ALA A 218 -2.96 -2.01 -26.18
CA ALA A 218 -3.24 -0.77 -26.90
C ALA A 218 -1.93 -0.20 -27.45
N GLU A 219 -1.68 -0.47 -28.73
CA GLU A 219 -0.41 -0.16 -29.41
C GLU A 219 -0.21 1.36 -29.64
N ASN A 220 -1.27 2.15 -29.54
CA ASN A 220 -1.22 3.59 -29.70
C ASN A 220 -2.33 4.30 -28.93
N SER A 221 -2.24 5.62 -28.84
CA SER A 221 -3.20 6.45 -28.11
C SER A 221 -4.63 6.41 -28.65
N GLN A 222 -4.80 6.20 -29.96
CA GLN A 222 -6.12 6.12 -30.58
C GLN A 222 -6.85 4.83 -30.14
N ILE A 223 -6.15 3.69 -30.19
CA ILE A 223 -6.69 2.40 -29.72
C ILE A 223 -6.99 2.48 -28.22
N LEU A 224 -6.10 3.11 -27.44
CA LEU A 224 -6.32 3.30 -26.01
C LEU A 224 -7.57 4.14 -25.75
N SER A 225 -7.75 5.27 -26.45
CA SER A 225 -8.95 6.13 -26.32
C SER A 225 -10.22 5.34 -26.57
N THR A 226 -10.28 4.59 -27.69
CA THR A 226 -11.44 3.75 -28.02
C THR A 226 -11.74 2.73 -26.91
N LYS A 227 -10.71 2.03 -26.40
CA LYS A 227 -10.88 1.05 -25.33
C LYS A 227 -11.36 1.68 -24.00
N VAL A 228 -10.89 2.87 -23.68
CA VAL A 228 -11.35 3.63 -22.50
C VAL A 228 -12.80 4.07 -22.68
N GLU A 229 -13.16 4.60 -23.86
CA GLU A 229 -14.53 5.00 -24.17
C GLU A 229 -15.52 3.82 -24.09
N ASP A 230 -15.14 2.65 -24.61
CA ASP A 230 -15.98 1.45 -24.53
C ASP A 230 -16.12 0.98 -23.09
N SER A 231 -15.04 1.02 -22.31
CA SER A 231 -15.08 0.72 -20.86
C SER A 231 -16.00 1.66 -20.09
N LEU A 232 -16.01 2.95 -20.43
CA LEU A 232 -16.92 3.94 -19.85
C LEU A 232 -18.39 3.59 -20.13
N LYS A 233 -18.72 3.24 -21.38
CA LYS A 233 -20.08 2.82 -21.78
C LYS A 233 -20.53 1.56 -21.04
N GLU A 234 -19.62 0.62 -20.83
CA GLU A 234 -19.85 -0.66 -20.16
C GLU A 234 -19.80 -0.56 -18.62
N ASN A 235 -19.46 0.59 -18.06
CA ASN A 235 -19.20 0.80 -16.63
C ASN A 235 -18.11 -0.15 -16.07
N VAL A 236 -17.06 -0.37 -16.86
CA VAL A 236 -15.88 -1.17 -16.54
C VAL A 236 -14.72 -0.24 -16.17
N VAL A 237 -14.00 -0.52 -15.09
CA VAL A 237 -12.80 0.23 -14.73
C VAL A 237 -11.63 -0.22 -15.60
N SER A 238 -11.00 0.71 -16.33
CA SER A 238 -9.77 0.43 -17.08
C SER A 238 -8.54 0.76 -16.24
N ILE A 239 -7.64 -0.20 -16.05
CA ILE A 239 -6.35 0.04 -15.41
C ILE A 239 -5.27 -0.14 -16.46
N ILE A 240 -4.58 0.95 -16.78
CA ILE A 240 -3.67 1.08 -17.91
C ILE A 240 -2.24 1.01 -17.39
N ASP A 241 -1.53 -0.07 -17.73
CA ASP A 241 -0.10 -0.26 -17.44
C ASP A 241 0.73 0.33 -18.57
N THR A 242 1.70 1.19 -18.23
CA THR A 242 2.52 1.89 -19.22
C THR A 242 3.97 1.41 -19.21
N ALA A 243 4.66 1.60 -20.32
CA ALA A 243 6.11 1.51 -20.38
C ALA A 243 6.76 2.39 -19.31
N GLY A 244 7.91 1.99 -18.81
CA GLY A 244 8.70 2.82 -17.92
C GLY A 244 9.38 3.96 -18.67
N PHE A 245 9.46 5.13 -18.04
CA PHE A 245 10.13 6.28 -18.61
C PHE A 245 10.84 7.11 -17.54
N ASP A 246 11.79 7.93 -17.94
CA ASP A 246 12.35 8.95 -17.06
C ASP A 246 11.40 10.17 -17.06
N PRO A 247 10.72 10.47 -15.95
CA PRO A 247 9.78 11.60 -15.89
C PRO A 247 10.46 12.96 -16.04
N ARG A 248 11.80 13.03 -15.95
CA ARG A 248 12.59 14.24 -16.17
C ARG A 248 12.87 14.47 -17.66
N ASN A 249 12.72 13.47 -18.50
CA ASN A 249 12.94 13.57 -19.96
C ASN A 249 11.77 14.30 -20.65
N ALA A 250 12.03 15.48 -21.23
CA ALA A 250 11.02 16.32 -21.84
C ALA A 250 10.24 15.66 -22.99
N LYS A 251 10.93 14.88 -23.85
CA LYS A 251 10.27 14.17 -24.96
C LYS A 251 9.30 13.10 -24.45
N MET A 252 9.72 12.35 -23.44
CA MET A 252 8.89 11.32 -22.83
C MET A 252 7.71 11.94 -22.11
N ARG A 253 7.91 13.07 -21.39
CA ARG A 253 6.79 13.80 -20.77
C ARG A 253 5.73 14.19 -21.78
N SER A 254 6.12 14.72 -22.95
CA SER A 254 5.16 15.11 -23.99
C SER A 254 4.34 13.92 -24.50
N ALA A 255 4.97 12.76 -24.68
CA ALA A 255 4.26 11.54 -25.08
C ALA A 255 3.24 11.09 -24.03
N PHE A 256 3.63 11.12 -22.75
CA PHE A 256 2.71 10.76 -21.63
C PHE A 256 1.63 11.79 -21.38
N ALA A 257 1.91 13.10 -21.59
CA ALA A 257 0.90 14.14 -21.49
C ALA A 257 -0.27 13.88 -22.47
N ALA A 258 0.01 13.35 -23.65
CA ALA A 258 -1.05 12.99 -24.60
C ALA A 258 -1.96 11.86 -24.08
N LEU A 259 -1.41 10.87 -23.37
CA LEU A 259 -2.20 9.79 -22.77
C LEU A 259 -3.06 10.29 -21.59
N SER A 260 -2.55 11.23 -20.79
CA SER A 260 -3.30 11.80 -19.65
C SER A 260 -4.40 12.77 -20.07
N GLN A 261 -4.44 13.19 -21.34
CA GLN A 261 -5.53 14.03 -21.89
C GLN A 261 -6.75 13.21 -22.38
N ILE A 262 -6.65 11.87 -22.39
CA ILE A 262 -7.79 11.02 -22.73
C ILE A 262 -8.89 11.23 -21.69
N THR A 263 -10.10 11.52 -22.15
CA THR A 263 -11.24 11.83 -21.26
C THR A 263 -11.53 10.66 -20.31
N GLY A 264 -11.68 10.96 -19.03
CA GLY A 264 -11.99 9.97 -17.99
C GLY A 264 -10.79 9.17 -17.46
N VAL A 265 -9.55 9.55 -17.85
CA VAL A 265 -8.32 8.93 -17.37
C VAL A 265 -7.69 9.77 -16.26
N ASP A 266 -7.48 9.18 -15.09
CA ASP A 266 -6.72 9.77 -14.00
C ASP A 266 -5.32 9.12 -13.93
N ALA A 267 -4.28 9.94 -13.84
CA ALA A 267 -2.90 9.46 -13.74
C ALA A 267 -2.52 9.14 -12.28
N VAL A 268 -1.91 7.97 -12.09
CA VAL A 268 -1.36 7.50 -10.82
C VAL A 268 0.14 7.30 -10.97
N GLY A 269 0.93 8.06 -10.24
CA GLY A 269 2.38 7.90 -10.21
C GLY A 269 2.81 6.70 -9.36
N VAL A 270 3.78 5.95 -9.84
CA VAL A 270 4.38 4.83 -9.11
C VAL A 270 5.86 5.07 -8.96
N LEU A 271 6.33 5.08 -7.73
CA LEU A 271 7.73 5.28 -7.36
C LEU A 271 8.19 4.15 -6.43
N SER A 272 9.49 3.87 -6.44
CA SER A 272 10.05 2.81 -5.59
C SER A 272 10.70 3.40 -4.33
N ALA A 273 10.44 2.83 -3.17
CA ALA A 273 11.11 3.17 -1.91
C ALA A 273 12.62 2.87 -1.92
N LEU A 274 13.10 2.10 -2.92
CA LEU A 274 14.53 1.84 -3.14
C LEU A 274 15.27 3.01 -3.79
N THR A 275 14.54 4.02 -4.29
CA THR A 275 15.11 5.24 -4.85
C THR A 275 15.65 6.13 -3.72
N ASP A 276 16.71 6.87 -4.00
CA ASP A 276 17.22 7.89 -3.07
C ASP A 276 16.14 8.93 -2.76
N ALA A 277 16.18 9.51 -1.54
CA ALA A 277 15.12 10.39 -1.07
C ALA A 277 15.07 11.75 -1.78
N GLU A 278 16.19 12.25 -2.27
CA GLU A 278 16.27 13.47 -3.08
C GLU A 278 15.76 13.18 -4.50
N GLU A 279 16.26 12.10 -5.12
CA GLU A 279 15.82 11.66 -6.44
C GLU A 279 14.33 11.37 -6.53
N ILE A 280 13.75 10.75 -5.49
CA ILE A 280 12.31 10.43 -5.49
C ILE A 280 11.45 11.69 -5.44
N LEU A 281 11.91 12.76 -4.78
CA LEU A 281 11.23 14.05 -4.76
C LEU A 281 11.20 14.70 -6.14
N GLU A 282 12.33 14.69 -6.85
CA GLU A 282 12.39 15.21 -8.23
C GLU A 282 11.46 14.43 -9.16
N MET A 283 11.46 13.10 -9.03
CA MET A 283 10.57 12.23 -9.81
C MET A 283 9.10 12.49 -9.47
N ALA A 284 8.75 12.63 -8.20
CA ALA A 284 7.38 12.93 -7.76
C ALA A 284 6.90 14.27 -8.33
N ALA A 285 7.75 15.30 -8.28
CA ALA A 285 7.45 16.60 -8.87
C ALA A 285 7.25 16.51 -10.38
N ALA A 286 8.14 15.80 -11.10
CA ALA A 286 8.03 15.63 -12.54
C ALA A 286 6.77 14.85 -12.96
N ILE A 287 6.39 13.81 -12.21
CA ILE A 287 5.16 13.03 -12.44
C ILE A 287 3.92 13.88 -12.12
N SER A 288 3.97 14.73 -11.12
CA SER A 288 2.87 15.67 -10.80
C SER A 288 2.61 16.64 -11.95
N VAL A 289 3.65 17.14 -12.61
CA VAL A 289 3.52 18.01 -13.81
C VAL A 289 2.82 17.28 -14.96
N LEU A 290 2.88 15.94 -15.03
CA LEU A 290 2.14 15.12 -15.99
C LEU A 290 0.65 14.93 -15.64
N GLY A 291 0.18 15.55 -14.57
CA GLY A 291 -1.21 15.50 -14.14
C GLY A 291 -1.51 14.41 -13.10
N ALA A 292 -0.53 13.65 -12.64
CA ALA A 292 -0.75 12.70 -11.57
C ALA A 292 -1.03 13.43 -10.25
N LYS A 293 -2.21 13.17 -9.68
CA LYS A 293 -2.63 13.69 -8.37
C LYS A 293 -2.36 12.70 -7.24
N SER A 294 -2.07 11.47 -7.59
CA SER A 294 -1.95 10.32 -6.71
C SER A 294 -0.60 9.63 -6.91
N MET A 295 0.04 9.24 -5.81
CA MET A 295 1.30 8.48 -5.80
C MET A 295 1.17 7.17 -5.02
N VAL A 296 1.73 6.11 -5.58
CA VAL A 296 1.92 4.81 -4.92
C VAL A 296 3.41 4.58 -4.73
N VAL A 297 3.84 4.27 -3.50
CA VAL A 297 5.23 3.92 -3.21
C VAL A 297 5.35 2.41 -3.03
N THR A 298 6.16 1.79 -3.87
CA THR A 298 6.37 0.33 -3.88
C THR A 298 7.62 -0.09 -3.11
N GLY A 299 7.68 -1.38 -2.71
CA GLY A 299 8.88 -1.98 -2.14
C GLY A 299 9.22 -1.47 -0.74
N VAL A 300 8.24 -1.02 0.03
CA VAL A 300 8.46 -0.55 1.41
C VAL A 300 8.94 -1.69 2.33
N ASP A 301 8.63 -2.93 2.01
CA ASP A 301 9.12 -4.15 2.67
C ASP A 301 10.61 -4.44 2.40
N LEU A 302 11.15 -3.92 1.31
CA LEU A 302 12.55 -4.14 0.89
C LEU A 302 13.52 -3.15 1.50
N VAL A 303 13.04 -2.07 2.12
CA VAL A 303 13.88 -1.00 2.66
C VAL A 303 13.86 -0.96 4.18
N ARG A 304 15.00 -0.62 4.76
CA ARG A 304 15.12 -0.33 6.20
C ARG A 304 15.07 1.16 6.51
N ARG A 305 15.29 1.99 5.51
CA ARG A 305 15.32 3.45 5.61
C ARG A 305 14.14 4.01 4.84
N LEU A 306 13.31 4.75 5.53
CA LEU A 306 12.02 5.23 5.01
C LEU A 306 12.09 6.70 4.55
N GLY A 307 13.28 7.25 4.33
CA GLY A 307 13.45 8.65 3.91
C GLY A 307 12.76 8.94 2.58
N ALA A 308 12.85 8.03 1.61
CA ALA A 308 12.14 8.16 0.34
C ALA A 308 10.61 8.18 0.53
N LEU A 309 10.06 7.34 1.42
CA LEU A 309 8.63 7.33 1.72
C LEU A 309 8.21 8.63 2.43
N ALA A 310 9.01 9.10 3.40
CA ALA A 310 8.75 10.37 4.08
C ALA A 310 8.80 11.56 3.11
N ALA A 311 9.72 11.53 2.15
CA ALA A 311 9.86 12.54 1.11
C ALA A 311 8.61 12.62 0.21
N VAL A 312 8.11 11.48 -0.28
CA VAL A 312 6.88 11.44 -1.08
C VAL A 312 5.66 11.85 -0.26
N ALA A 313 5.59 11.46 1.03
CA ALA A 313 4.51 11.86 1.92
C ALA A 313 4.43 13.37 2.14
N ALA A 314 5.56 14.06 2.09
CA ALA A 314 5.63 15.52 2.20
C ALA A 314 5.55 16.26 0.85
N ALA A 315 5.53 15.55 -0.27
CA ALA A 315 5.41 16.13 -1.60
C ALA A 315 4.01 16.74 -1.82
N PRO A 316 3.84 17.69 -2.78
CA PRO A 316 2.55 18.35 -3.03
C PRO A 316 1.49 17.42 -3.65
N VAL A 317 1.79 16.16 -3.86
CA VAL A 317 0.90 15.12 -4.40
C VAL A 317 0.37 14.23 -3.28
N ALA A 318 -0.78 13.61 -3.49
CA ALA A 318 -1.32 12.70 -2.49
C ALA A 318 -0.58 11.36 -2.50
N LEU A 319 0.01 10.96 -1.38
CA LEU A 319 0.47 9.58 -1.17
C LEU A 319 -0.76 8.70 -0.89
N THR A 320 -1.20 7.95 -1.89
CA THR A 320 -2.45 7.20 -1.80
C THR A 320 -2.25 5.83 -1.20
N HIS A 321 -1.23 5.12 -1.65
CA HIS A 321 -0.98 3.76 -1.21
C HIS A 321 0.52 3.44 -1.14
N VAL A 322 0.84 2.40 -0.37
CA VAL A 322 2.15 1.75 -0.34
C VAL A 322 2.01 0.26 -0.60
N THR A 323 3.10 -0.38 -1.09
CA THR A 323 3.17 -1.83 -1.15
C THR A 323 4.22 -2.37 -0.19
N ARG A 324 3.86 -3.38 0.59
CA ARG A 324 4.73 -4.07 1.56
C ARG A 324 4.88 -5.56 1.24
N SER A 325 4.47 -5.98 0.05
CA SER A 325 4.50 -7.38 -0.35
C SER A 325 4.54 -7.53 -1.87
N PRO A 326 5.29 -8.49 -2.40
CA PRO A 326 5.28 -8.82 -3.82
C PRO A 326 3.96 -9.48 -4.28
N TYR A 327 3.20 -10.04 -3.36
CA TYR A 327 1.97 -10.77 -3.69
C TYR A 327 0.83 -9.83 -4.05
N VAL A 328 0.14 -10.13 -5.14
CA VAL A 328 -1.01 -9.33 -5.60
C VAL A 328 -2.14 -9.34 -4.58
N ALA A 329 -2.40 -10.49 -3.97
CA ALA A 329 -3.45 -10.67 -2.95
C ALA A 329 -3.24 -9.83 -1.67
N ALA A 330 -1.98 -9.44 -1.36
CA ALA A 330 -1.70 -8.56 -0.21
C ALA A 330 -2.18 -7.12 -0.42
N GLY A 331 -2.62 -6.78 -1.65
CA GLY A 331 -3.22 -5.49 -1.95
C GLY A 331 -2.28 -4.28 -1.85
N LEU A 332 -2.91 -3.14 -1.72
CA LEU A 332 -2.30 -1.84 -1.48
C LEU A 332 -2.76 -1.35 -0.11
N GLU A 333 -1.81 -0.85 0.69
CA GLU A 333 -2.10 -0.30 2.01
C GLU A 333 -2.19 1.22 1.93
N THR A 334 -3.19 1.83 2.57
CA THR A 334 -3.27 3.29 2.70
C THR A 334 -2.44 3.73 3.91
N PRO A 335 -1.34 4.47 3.70
CA PRO A 335 -0.54 4.97 4.81
C PRO A 335 -1.28 6.10 5.54
N THR A 336 -1.12 6.14 6.86
CA THR A 336 -1.59 7.26 7.68
C THR A 336 -0.40 8.02 8.27
N PRO A 337 -0.54 9.31 8.64
CA PRO A 337 0.51 10.04 9.34
C PRO A 337 1.02 9.30 10.58
N LEU A 338 0.12 8.65 11.32
CA LEU A 338 0.47 7.87 12.51
C LEU A 338 1.25 6.61 12.15
N SER A 339 0.81 5.83 11.16
CA SER A 339 1.51 4.61 10.74
C SER A 339 2.90 4.90 10.19
N LEU A 340 3.06 6.01 9.48
CA LEU A 340 4.36 6.46 8.98
C LEU A 340 5.26 6.95 10.12
N ALA A 341 4.72 7.72 11.07
CA ALA A 341 5.48 8.16 12.25
C ALA A 341 5.94 6.98 13.10
N GLN A 342 5.09 5.99 13.33
CA GLN A 342 5.45 4.74 14.02
C GLN A 342 6.58 3.99 13.29
N ALA A 343 6.46 3.82 11.98
CA ALA A 343 7.49 3.15 11.19
C ALA A 343 8.85 3.87 11.25
N LEU A 344 8.84 5.21 11.25
CA LEU A 344 10.04 6.03 11.39
C LEU A 344 10.65 5.97 12.79
N THR A 345 9.83 5.97 13.85
CA THR A 345 10.33 6.00 15.23
C THR A 345 10.68 4.62 15.78
N GLU A 346 9.87 3.58 15.51
CA GLU A 346 10.08 2.21 16.01
C GLU A 346 11.27 1.50 15.37
N GLY A 347 11.51 1.72 14.08
CA GLY A 347 12.68 1.17 13.36
C GLY A 347 14.02 1.62 13.95
N SER A 348 14.05 2.79 14.59
CA SER A 348 15.23 3.36 15.24
C SER A 348 15.44 2.84 16.67
N THR A 349 14.36 2.61 17.40
CA THR A 349 14.41 2.18 18.81
C THR A 349 15.02 0.77 18.95
N ARG A 350 14.76 -0.15 18.02
CA ARG A 350 15.36 -1.50 18.03
C ARG A 350 16.88 -1.51 17.84
N LYS A 351 17.46 -0.54 17.13
CA LYS A 351 18.91 -0.43 16.92
C LYS A 351 19.63 0.21 18.11
N TYR A 352 19.01 1.18 18.76
CA TYR A 352 19.60 1.86 19.93
C TYR A 352 19.68 0.92 21.14
N VAL A 353 18.64 0.13 21.40
CA VAL A 353 18.62 -0.86 22.48
C VAL A 353 19.63 -2.00 22.23
N ALA A 354 19.81 -2.42 20.98
CA ALA A 354 20.83 -3.43 20.64
C ALA A 354 22.28 -2.92 20.77
N ALA A 355 22.53 -1.65 20.49
CA ALA A 355 23.86 -1.04 20.63
C ALA A 355 24.24 -0.75 22.09
N VAL A 356 23.27 -0.37 22.94
CA VAL A 356 23.48 -0.11 24.37
C VAL A 356 23.67 -1.40 25.18
N ASN A 357 23.12 -2.52 24.72
CA ASN A 357 23.30 -3.83 25.39
C ASN A 357 24.58 -4.57 24.95
N GLN A 358 25.39 -4.00 24.07
CA GLN A 358 26.69 -4.55 23.63
C GLN A 358 27.90 -3.76 24.15
N THR A 359 27.67 -2.73 24.94
CA THR A 359 28.68 -1.99 25.71
C THR A 359 28.49 -2.26 27.20
#